data_65e1d331f956b33bf589d6ab71955792
#
_entry.id   65e1d331f956b33bf589d6ab71955792
#
_cell.length_a   1.000
_cell.length_b   1.000
_cell.length_c   1.000
_cell.angle_alpha   90.00
_cell.angle_beta   90.00
_cell.angle_gamma   90.00
#
_symmetry.space_group_name_H-M   'P 1'
#
loop_
_entity.id
_entity.type
_entity.pdbx_description
1 polymer ?
#
loop_
_entity_poly.entity_id
_entity_poly.type
_entity_poly.pdbx_seq_one_letter_code
_entity_poly.pdbx_strand_id
1 'polypeptide(L)'
;RQDASSMETLKMTDYTSIKDECNFIKGISPTVNSSGQWIYGNNNTPSSIYGVNQDYLDIRQLSVEEGEMFTDNDIKASAKVCILGKTVVDNLFPDGSDPIGKIVRFNSIPFRVIGVLKKKGYNSMGMDQDDLVLAPYSTVMKRILAQTYLGGITCSAITEDLTDKAIDEITKILRRNHKLKDGTDTQDADDDDFNIRSQEELASMMNSTTDMMTILLGCVAGISLIVGGIGIMNIMYVSVTERTREIGLRMSVGARGIDILNQFLIEAILLSITGGLIGVGLGVGASY
;
A
#
# COMPACT_ATOMS: atom_id res chain seq x y z
N ARG A 1 -13.44 -1.47 -15.81
CA ARG A 1 -12.69 -2.44 -16.67
C ARG A 1 -11.47 -1.69 -17.17
N GLN A 2 -10.33 -1.86 -16.51
CA GLN A 2 -9.03 -1.49 -17.09
C GLN A 2 -8.78 -2.51 -18.20
N ASP A 3 -8.75 -2.04 -19.42
CA ASP A 3 -8.50 -2.88 -20.57
C ASP A 3 -7.07 -3.42 -20.50
N ALA A 4 -6.93 -4.74 -20.60
CA ALA A 4 -5.65 -5.44 -20.65
C ALA A 4 -4.75 -4.98 -21.83
N SER A 5 -5.30 -4.20 -22.77
CA SER A 5 -4.59 -3.66 -23.92
C SER A 5 -3.59 -2.55 -23.59
N SER A 6 -3.76 -1.83 -22.47
CA SER A 6 -2.83 -0.77 -22.06
C SER A 6 -1.51 -1.29 -21.45
N MET A 7 -1.44 -2.58 -21.13
CA MET A 7 -0.22 -3.19 -20.56
C MET A 7 0.80 -3.67 -21.61
N GLU A 8 0.41 -3.78 -22.88
CA GLU A 8 1.28 -4.30 -23.94
C GLU A 8 1.99 -3.22 -24.77
N THR A 9 1.81 -1.94 -24.41
CA THR A 9 2.27 -0.80 -25.20
C THR A 9 3.70 -0.38 -24.85
N LEU A 10 4.14 -0.56 -23.62
CA LEU A 10 5.47 -0.15 -23.16
C LEU A 10 6.57 -1.07 -23.72
N LYS A 11 7.56 -0.48 -24.40
CA LYS A 11 8.68 -1.20 -25.03
C LYS A 11 10.02 -0.76 -24.47
N MET A 12 11.06 -1.53 -24.78
CA MET A 12 12.45 -1.16 -24.44
C MET A 12 12.88 0.16 -25.10
N THR A 13 12.27 0.55 -26.21
CA THR A 13 12.49 1.85 -26.86
C THR A 13 12.05 2.99 -25.95
N ASP A 14 10.96 2.84 -25.22
CA ASP A 14 10.44 3.85 -24.32
C ASP A 14 11.35 4.02 -23.09
N TYR A 15 11.80 2.90 -22.52
CA TYR A 15 12.83 2.92 -21.49
C TYR A 15 14.09 3.68 -21.94
N THR A 16 14.58 3.38 -23.16
CA THR A 16 15.79 4.02 -23.69
C THR A 16 15.56 5.51 -23.91
N SER A 17 14.44 5.90 -24.52
CA SER A 17 14.10 7.31 -24.76
C SER A 17 13.98 8.10 -23.45
N ILE A 18 13.33 7.54 -22.45
CA ILE A 18 13.21 8.19 -21.12
C ILE A 18 14.59 8.33 -20.47
N LYS A 19 15.41 7.28 -20.54
CA LYS A 19 16.76 7.28 -19.95
C LYS A 19 17.66 8.35 -20.58
N ASP A 20 17.58 8.51 -21.88
CA ASP A 20 18.48 9.38 -22.65
C ASP A 20 18.01 10.83 -22.67
N GLU A 21 16.71 11.09 -22.61
CA GLU A 21 16.13 12.42 -22.81
C GLU A 21 15.62 13.08 -21.53
N CYS A 22 15.17 12.32 -20.53
CA CYS A 22 14.63 12.90 -19.32
C CYS A 22 15.75 13.34 -18.36
N ASN A 23 15.82 14.66 -18.09
CA ASN A 23 16.86 15.26 -17.26
C ASN A 23 16.51 15.33 -15.76
N PHE A 24 15.29 14.98 -15.38
CA PHE A 24 14.81 15.13 -14.01
C PHE A 24 14.79 13.81 -13.22
N ILE A 25 15.27 12.70 -13.82
CA ILE A 25 15.36 11.40 -13.18
C ILE A 25 16.79 11.11 -12.70
N LYS A 26 16.90 10.50 -11.51
CA LYS A 26 18.15 10.02 -10.92
C LYS A 26 18.45 8.58 -11.33
N GLY A 27 17.42 7.74 -11.39
CA GLY A 27 17.52 6.33 -11.74
C GLY A 27 16.27 5.87 -12.47
N ILE A 28 16.44 4.87 -13.33
CA ILE A 28 15.37 4.28 -14.13
C ILE A 28 15.56 2.77 -14.27
N SER A 29 14.51 2.01 -14.04
CA SER A 29 14.51 0.55 -14.22
C SER A 29 13.32 0.09 -15.05
N PRO A 30 13.55 -0.71 -16.10
CA PRO A 30 12.47 -1.47 -16.69
C PRO A 30 12.01 -2.51 -15.70
N THR A 31 10.72 -2.77 -15.64
CA THR A 31 10.15 -3.73 -14.71
C THR A 31 9.25 -4.71 -15.45
N VAL A 32 9.50 -5.98 -15.24
CA VAL A 32 8.63 -7.08 -15.65
C VAL A 32 8.48 -8.01 -14.48
N ASN A 33 7.28 -8.53 -14.26
CA ASN A 33 7.03 -9.42 -13.12
C ASN A 33 6.25 -10.65 -13.53
N SER A 34 6.49 -11.71 -12.81
CA SER A 34 5.73 -12.96 -12.90
C SER A 34 5.62 -13.55 -11.51
N SER A 35 4.50 -14.23 -11.25
CA SER A 35 4.32 -14.96 -10.00
C SER A 35 4.39 -16.46 -10.27
N GLY A 36 5.03 -17.19 -9.37
CA GLY A 36 5.21 -18.63 -9.56
C GLY A 36 5.75 -19.31 -8.31
N GLN A 37 6.08 -20.59 -8.46
CA GLN A 37 6.58 -21.42 -7.38
C GLN A 37 8.11 -21.47 -7.42
N TRP A 38 8.74 -21.09 -6.32
CA TRP A 38 10.16 -21.28 -6.07
C TRP A 38 10.40 -22.61 -5.37
N ILE A 39 11.39 -23.35 -5.81
CA ILE A 39 11.67 -24.71 -5.33
C ILE A 39 13.17 -24.86 -5.08
N TYR A 40 13.49 -25.37 -3.89
CA TYR A 40 14.82 -25.81 -3.53
C TYR A 40 14.75 -27.13 -2.75
N GLY A 41 15.32 -28.21 -3.31
CA GLY A 41 15.19 -29.53 -2.70
C GLY A 41 13.73 -29.94 -2.54
N ASN A 42 13.31 -30.18 -1.30
CA ASN A 42 11.93 -30.51 -0.94
C ASN A 42 11.09 -29.30 -0.52
N ASN A 43 11.71 -28.13 -0.41
CA ASN A 43 11.03 -26.91 0.03
C ASN A 43 10.51 -26.13 -1.17
N ASN A 44 9.35 -25.53 -1.00
CA ASN A 44 8.76 -24.68 -2.02
C ASN A 44 8.04 -23.48 -1.37
N THR A 45 7.99 -22.37 -2.08
CA THR A 45 7.25 -21.17 -1.67
C THR A 45 6.71 -20.43 -2.90
N PRO A 46 5.44 -19.98 -2.88
CA PRO A 46 4.96 -19.08 -3.92
C PRO A 46 5.57 -17.70 -3.69
N SER A 47 6.14 -17.09 -4.71
CA SER A 47 6.62 -15.71 -4.65
C SER A 47 6.72 -15.10 -6.04
N SER A 48 6.84 -13.78 -6.10
CA SER A 48 6.96 -13.04 -7.34
C SER A 48 8.42 -12.81 -7.71
N ILE A 49 8.74 -12.99 -9.02
CA ILE A 49 10.00 -12.61 -9.59
C ILE A 49 9.85 -11.27 -10.31
N TYR A 50 10.75 -10.34 -10.01
CA TYR A 50 10.84 -9.04 -10.65
C TYR A 50 12.10 -8.98 -11.52
N GLY A 51 11.88 -8.84 -12.81
CA GLY A 51 12.93 -8.56 -13.78
C GLY A 51 13.23 -7.09 -13.81
N VAL A 52 14.42 -6.70 -13.39
CA VAL A 52 14.83 -5.31 -13.16
C VAL A 52 16.27 -5.08 -13.61
N ASN A 53 16.75 -3.84 -13.53
CA ASN A 53 18.17 -3.50 -13.62
C ASN A 53 18.75 -3.13 -12.25
N GLN A 54 20.00 -2.68 -12.20
CA GLN A 54 20.72 -2.34 -10.97
C GLN A 54 20.13 -1.12 -10.26
N ASP A 55 19.65 -0.11 -11.00
CA ASP A 55 19.07 1.11 -10.46
C ASP A 55 17.84 0.84 -9.59
N TYR A 56 17.19 -0.31 -9.79
CA TYR A 56 16.01 -0.69 -9.03
C TYR A 56 16.24 -0.77 -7.52
N LEU A 57 17.44 -1.18 -7.09
CA LEU A 57 17.79 -1.21 -5.67
C LEU A 57 17.71 0.19 -5.05
N ASP A 58 18.32 1.17 -5.71
CA ASP A 58 18.31 2.56 -5.23
C ASP A 58 16.91 3.17 -5.29
N ILE A 59 16.17 2.94 -6.39
CA ILE A 59 14.80 3.44 -6.58
C ILE A 59 13.86 2.93 -5.47
N ARG A 60 13.99 1.65 -5.12
CA ARG A 60 13.13 1.00 -4.11
C ARG A 60 13.73 1.00 -2.71
N GLN A 61 14.92 1.64 -2.55
CA GLN A 61 15.65 1.66 -1.28
C GLN A 61 15.86 0.25 -0.71
N LEU A 62 16.24 -0.68 -1.59
CA LEU A 62 16.62 -2.04 -1.23
C LEU A 62 18.16 -2.09 -1.14
N SER A 63 18.68 -2.99 -0.33
CA SER A 63 20.11 -3.25 -0.25
C SER A 63 20.38 -4.75 -0.21
N VAL A 64 21.49 -5.16 -0.80
CA VAL A 64 21.98 -6.54 -0.71
C VAL A 64 22.70 -6.69 0.62
N GLU A 65 22.31 -7.69 1.42
CA GLU A 65 22.94 -8.00 2.72
C GLU A 65 24.12 -8.96 2.53
N GLU A 66 23.93 -9.97 1.69
CA GLU A 66 24.93 -10.99 1.40
C GLU A 66 25.01 -11.21 -0.11
N GLY A 67 26.23 -11.40 -0.61
CA GLY A 67 26.47 -11.59 -2.05
C GLY A 67 26.55 -10.28 -2.83
N GLU A 68 26.20 -10.32 -4.10
CA GLU A 68 26.36 -9.22 -5.04
C GLU A 68 25.10 -9.02 -5.89
N MET A 69 24.95 -7.78 -6.43
CA MET A 69 23.94 -7.49 -7.47
C MET A 69 24.44 -8.00 -8.82
N PHE A 70 23.50 -8.44 -9.69
CA PHE A 70 23.84 -8.81 -11.06
C PHE A 70 24.34 -7.61 -11.85
N THR A 71 25.21 -7.88 -12.82
CA THR A 71 25.92 -6.86 -13.62
C THR A 71 25.18 -6.59 -14.94
N ASP A 72 25.58 -5.52 -15.66
CA ASP A 72 25.12 -5.26 -17.03
C ASP A 72 25.44 -6.42 -17.99
N ASN A 73 26.53 -7.14 -17.74
CA ASN A 73 26.86 -8.32 -18.53
C ASN A 73 25.85 -9.45 -18.30
N ASP A 74 25.38 -9.64 -17.07
CA ASP A 74 24.33 -10.62 -16.75
C ASP A 74 23.01 -10.25 -17.44
N ILE A 75 22.69 -8.95 -17.48
CA ILE A 75 21.51 -8.44 -18.18
C ILE A 75 21.63 -8.72 -19.69
N LYS A 76 22.75 -8.36 -20.30
CA LYS A 76 23.00 -8.58 -21.75
C LYS A 76 22.98 -10.05 -22.12
N ALA A 77 23.58 -10.90 -21.28
CA ALA A 77 23.64 -12.35 -21.48
C ALA A 77 22.31 -13.07 -21.14
N SER A 78 21.33 -12.37 -20.56
CA SER A 78 20.12 -12.97 -19.98
C SER A 78 20.47 -14.11 -19.05
N ALA A 79 21.41 -13.85 -18.11
CA ALA A 79 21.93 -14.81 -17.18
C ALA A 79 20.84 -15.27 -16.19
N LYS A 80 20.82 -16.55 -15.89
CA LYS A 80 19.87 -17.15 -14.93
C LYS A 80 20.41 -17.00 -13.52
N VAL A 81 20.47 -15.77 -13.05
CA VAL A 81 20.89 -15.39 -11.70
C VAL A 81 19.76 -14.68 -10.99
N CYS A 82 19.70 -14.80 -9.66
CA CYS A 82 18.67 -14.17 -8.87
C CYS A 82 19.20 -13.73 -7.50
N ILE A 83 18.49 -12.75 -6.93
CA ILE A 83 18.69 -12.25 -5.58
C ILE A 83 17.40 -12.52 -4.82
N LEU A 84 17.49 -13.20 -3.69
CA LEU A 84 16.34 -13.61 -2.90
C LEU A 84 16.00 -12.58 -1.84
N GLY A 85 14.73 -12.28 -1.64
CA GLY A 85 14.24 -11.59 -0.46
C GLY A 85 14.26 -12.49 0.78
N LYS A 86 14.28 -11.91 1.96
CA LYS A 86 14.50 -12.64 3.21
C LYS A 86 13.41 -13.67 3.49
N THR A 87 12.15 -13.34 3.25
CA THR A 87 11.03 -14.28 3.41
C THR A 87 11.17 -15.50 2.50
N VAL A 88 11.63 -15.30 1.27
CA VAL A 88 11.86 -16.42 0.33
C VAL A 88 13.02 -17.30 0.81
N VAL A 89 14.08 -16.70 1.35
CA VAL A 89 15.21 -17.46 1.95
C VAL A 89 14.73 -18.28 3.14
N ASP A 90 13.99 -17.68 4.07
CA ASP A 90 13.52 -18.36 5.27
C ASP A 90 12.59 -19.57 4.93
N ASN A 91 11.84 -19.47 3.84
CA ASN A 91 10.96 -20.55 3.38
C ASN A 91 11.69 -21.65 2.59
N LEU A 92 12.70 -21.30 1.78
CA LEU A 92 13.44 -22.28 0.97
C LEU A 92 14.59 -22.95 1.74
N PHE A 93 15.18 -22.24 2.71
CA PHE A 93 16.33 -22.67 3.50
C PHE A 93 16.02 -22.62 5.01
N PRO A 94 14.99 -23.37 5.49
CA PRO A 94 14.58 -23.35 6.89
C PRO A 94 15.63 -23.91 7.84
N ASP A 95 16.62 -24.62 7.32
CA ASP A 95 17.77 -25.15 8.05
C ASP A 95 18.88 -24.10 8.28
N GLY A 96 18.71 -22.88 7.76
CA GLY A 96 19.69 -21.80 7.86
C GLY A 96 20.92 -21.98 6.98
N SER A 97 20.88 -22.89 6.00
CA SER A 97 21.99 -23.09 5.06
C SER A 97 22.19 -21.85 4.17
N ASP A 98 23.44 -21.56 3.82
CA ASP A 98 23.79 -20.45 2.94
C ASP A 98 23.16 -20.63 1.55
N PRO A 99 22.30 -19.69 1.11
CA PRO A 99 21.66 -19.76 -0.20
C PRO A 99 22.58 -19.35 -1.36
N ILE A 100 23.70 -18.64 -1.09
CA ILE A 100 24.59 -18.11 -2.12
C ILE A 100 25.24 -19.25 -2.92
N GLY A 101 25.21 -19.12 -4.24
CA GLY A 101 25.73 -20.12 -5.17
C GLY A 101 24.81 -21.35 -5.39
N LYS A 102 23.75 -21.52 -4.61
CA LYS A 102 22.78 -22.61 -4.78
C LYS A 102 21.92 -22.38 -6.01
N ILE A 103 21.39 -23.46 -6.54
CA ILE A 103 20.45 -23.41 -7.68
C ILE A 103 19.05 -23.64 -7.16
N VAL A 104 18.22 -22.60 -7.28
CA VAL A 104 16.78 -22.65 -7.01
C VAL A 104 16.02 -22.67 -8.32
N ARG A 105 14.81 -23.19 -8.34
CA ARG A 105 14.00 -23.26 -9.56
C ARG A 105 12.74 -22.39 -9.43
N PHE A 106 12.54 -21.53 -10.40
CA PHE A 106 11.27 -20.84 -10.59
C PHE A 106 10.43 -21.64 -11.58
N ASN A 107 9.38 -22.29 -11.09
CA ASN A 107 8.65 -23.33 -11.82
C ASN A 107 9.63 -24.42 -12.30
N SER A 108 9.98 -24.42 -13.60
CA SER A 108 10.93 -25.38 -14.20
C SER A 108 12.28 -24.77 -14.55
N ILE A 109 12.47 -23.46 -14.38
CA ILE A 109 13.66 -22.74 -14.83
C ILE A 109 14.66 -22.61 -13.67
N PRO A 110 15.90 -23.11 -13.81
CA PRO A 110 16.91 -22.98 -12.77
C PRO A 110 17.51 -21.57 -12.75
N PHE A 111 17.69 -21.02 -11.53
CA PHE A 111 18.39 -19.78 -11.25
C PHE A 111 19.46 -20.01 -10.21
N ARG A 112 20.62 -19.42 -10.39
CA ARG A 112 21.68 -19.40 -9.39
C ARG A 112 21.49 -18.20 -8.47
N VAL A 113 21.45 -18.43 -7.19
CA VAL A 113 21.39 -17.37 -6.18
C VAL A 113 22.74 -16.70 -6.09
N ILE A 114 22.79 -15.39 -6.27
CA ILE A 114 24.02 -14.57 -6.20
C ILE A 114 23.98 -13.55 -5.06
N GLY A 115 22.83 -13.33 -4.46
CA GLY A 115 22.68 -12.41 -3.35
C GLY A 115 21.40 -12.63 -2.57
N VAL A 116 21.37 -12.04 -1.37
CA VAL A 116 20.21 -11.98 -0.49
C VAL A 116 19.96 -10.52 -0.12
N LEU A 117 18.72 -10.09 -0.19
CA LEU A 117 18.31 -8.75 0.20
C LEU A 117 18.28 -8.61 1.73
N LYS A 118 18.62 -7.43 2.19
CA LYS A 118 18.46 -7.05 3.58
C LYS A 118 16.98 -6.99 3.94
N LYS A 119 16.66 -7.55 5.11
CA LYS A 119 15.29 -7.55 5.62
C LYS A 119 14.74 -6.13 5.78
N LYS A 120 13.57 -5.87 5.21
CA LYS A 120 12.85 -4.60 5.27
C LYS A 120 11.57 -4.70 6.12
N GLY A 121 10.97 -5.90 6.19
CA GLY A 121 9.79 -6.19 6.96
C GLY A 121 8.49 -5.78 6.26
N TYR A 122 7.45 -5.60 7.05
CA TYR A 122 6.12 -5.23 6.54
C TYR A 122 6.01 -3.72 6.34
N ASN A 123 5.32 -3.32 5.28
CA ASN A 123 4.98 -1.91 5.09
C ASN A 123 3.81 -1.50 6.01
N SER A 124 3.45 -0.21 5.98
CA SER A 124 2.33 0.33 6.77
C SER A 124 0.96 -0.29 6.47
N MET A 125 0.85 -1.04 5.36
CA MET A 125 -0.36 -1.77 4.96
C MET A 125 -0.33 -3.24 5.35
N GLY A 126 0.70 -3.71 6.07
CA GLY A 126 0.87 -5.11 6.45
C GLY A 126 1.31 -6.03 5.31
N MET A 127 1.76 -5.49 4.15
CA MET A 127 2.32 -6.29 3.08
C MET A 127 3.80 -6.57 3.34
N ASP A 128 4.21 -7.82 3.16
CA ASP A 128 5.59 -8.24 3.28
C ASP A 128 6.41 -7.69 2.10
N GLN A 129 7.43 -6.90 2.42
CA GLN A 129 8.34 -6.34 1.42
C GLN A 129 9.52 -7.26 1.10
N ASP A 130 9.66 -8.34 1.85
CA ASP A 130 10.75 -9.32 1.73
C ASP A 130 10.36 -10.57 0.94
N ASP A 131 9.07 -10.69 0.56
CA ASP A 131 8.55 -11.79 -0.29
C ASP A 131 8.67 -11.45 -1.77
N LEU A 132 9.89 -11.37 -2.25
CA LEU A 132 10.19 -11.08 -3.66
C LEU A 132 11.54 -11.67 -4.08
N VAL A 133 11.70 -11.86 -5.38
CA VAL A 133 12.97 -12.27 -5.99
C VAL A 133 13.31 -11.30 -7.12
N LEU A 134 14.55 -10.83 -7.17
CA LEU A 134 15.04 -9.99 -8.24
C LEU A 134 15.88 -10.80 -9.23
N ALA A 135 15.71 -10.52 -10.51
CA ALA A 135 16.50 -11.12 -11.61
C ALA A 135 16.71 -10.09 -12.72
N PRO A 136 17.66 -10.30 -13.65
CA PRO A 136 17.80 -9.44 -14.82
C PRO A 136 16.50 -9.39 -15.64
N TYR A 137 16.01 -8.19 -15.99
CA TYR A 137 14.77 -8.04 -16.76
C TYR A 137 14.78 -8.83 -18.07
N SER A 138 15.93 -8.88 -18.73
CA SER A 138 16.11 -9.63 -19.98
C SER A 138 15.88 -11.13 -19.81
N THR A 139 16.25 -11.68 -18.65
CA THR A 139 16.03 -13.09 -18.31
C THR A 139 14.55 -13.38 -18.08
N VAL A 140 13.87 -12.53 -17.32
CA VAL A 140 12.43 -12.66 -17.04
C VAL A 140 11.63 -12.53 -18.34
N MET A 141 11.91 -11.49 -19.14
CA MET A 141 11.24 -11.28 -20.43
C MET A 141 11.41 -12.47 -21.39
N LYS A 142 12.65 -12.93 -21.58
CA LYS A 142 12.96 -13.93 -22.63
C LYS A 142 12.71 -15.36 -22.17
N ARG A 143 12.96 -15.67 -20.89
CA ARG A 143 12.97 -17.06 -20.39
C ARG A 143 11.69 -17.46 -19.66
N ILE A 144 11.02 -16.49 -19.03
CA ILE A 144 9.81 -16.77 -18.24
C ILE A 144 8.56 -16.36 -19.02
N LEU A 145 8.50 -15.10 -19.48
CA LEU A 145 7.30 -14.55 -20.09
C LEU A 145 7.26 -14.72 -21.62
N ALA A 146 8.41 -14.90 -22.26
CA ALA A 146 8.56 -14.95 -23.74
C ALA A 146 7.88 -13.75 -24.42
N GLN A 147 7.99 -12.54 -23.84
CA GLN A 147 7.39 -11.30 -24.32
C GLN A 147 8.43 -10.25 -24.68
N THR A 148 8.01 -9.27 -25.48
CA THR A 148 8.88 -8.17 -25.95
C THR A 148 8.51 -6.81 -25.33
N TYR A 149 7.43 -6.74 -24.57
CA TYR A 149 6.95 -5.55 -23.89
C TYR A 149 7.29 -5.56 -22.40
N LEU A 150 7.34 -4.38 -21.79
CA LEU A 150 7.59 -4.20 -20.37
C LEU A 150 6.27 -4.19 -19.61
N GLY A 151 6.29 -4.69 -18.37
CA GLY A 151 5.16 -4.55 -17.44
C GLY A 151 5.08 -3.14 -16.87
N GLY A 152 6.20 -2.43 -16.83
CA GLY A 152 6.29 -1.06 -16.35
C GLY A 152 7.70 -0.51 -16.44
N ILE A 153 7.83 0.78 -16.17
CA ILE A 153 9.11 1.48 -16.01
C ILE A 153 9.03 2.20 -14.66
N THR A 154 10.01 1.95 -13.81
CA THR A 154 10.09 2.58 -12.50
C THR A 154 11.21 3.59 -12.50
N CYS A 155 10.92 4.84 -12.13
CA CYS A 155 11.87 5.94 -12.09
C CYS A 155 11.94 6.55 -10.71
N SER A 156 13.08 7.15 -10.37
CA SER A 156 13.19 8.07 -9.24
C SER A 156 13.55 9.46 -9.75
N ALA A 157 12.84 10.48 -9.28
CA ALA A 157 13.20 11.87 -9.53
C ALA A 157 14.47 12.24 -8.76
N ILE A 158 15.20 13.25 -9.23
CA ILE A 158 16.40 13.77 -8.56
C ILE A 158 16.04 14.34 -7.19
N THR A 159 14.93 15.08 -7.12
CA THR A 159 14.35 15.63 -5.89
C THR A 159 12.83 15.55 -5.97
N GLU A 160 12.17 15.58 -4.81
CA GLU A 160 10.71 15.52 -4.69
C GLU A 160 10.03 16.65 -5.46
N ASP A 161 10.57 17.88 -5.38
CA ASP A 161 10.05 19.06 -6.08
C ASP A 161 10.10 18.95 -7.63
N LEU A 162 10.90 18.03 -8.16
CA LEU A 162 11.04 17.80 -9.60
C LEU A 162 10.16 16.64 -10.11
N THR A 163 9.41 15.99 -9.24
CA THR A 163 8.57 14.84 -9.62
C THR A 163 7.55 15.21 -10.70
N ASP A 164 6.85 16.33 -10.54
CA ASP A 164 5.86 16.79 -11.52
C ASP A 164 6.49 17.11 -12.87
N LYS A 165 7.68 17.74 -12.87
CA LYS A 165 8.41 18.03 -14.11
C LYS A 165 8.91 16.75 -14.80
N ALA A 166 9.34 15.76 -14.01
CA ALA A 166 9.73 14.46 -14.55
C ALA A 166 8.51 13.75 -15.18
N ILE A 167 7.34 13.79 -14.55
CA ILE A 167 6.09 13.24 -15.08
C ILE A 167 5.73 13.92 -16.40
N ASP A 168 5.76 15.24 -16.45
CA ASP A 168 5.46 16.01 -17.68
C ASP A 168 6.41 15.67 -18.83
N GLU A 169 7.70 15.55 -18.53
CA GLU A 169 8.71 15.22 -19.55
C GLU A 169 8.55 13.77 -20.04
N ILE A 170 8.37 12.83 -19.12
CA ILE A 170 8.12 11.41 -19.45
C ILE A 170 6.83 11.27 -20.27
N THR A 171 5.77 11.99 -19.92
CA THR A 171 4.51 11.99 -20.68
C THR A 171 4.72 12.45 -22.12
N LYS A 172 5.46 13.53 -22.33
CA LYS A 172 5.78 14.03 -23.68
C LYS A 172 6.60 13.01 -24.49
N ILE A 173 7.58 12.38 -23.86
CA ILE A 173 8.42 11.35 -24.50
C ILE A 173 7.57 10.15 -24.91
N LEU A 174 6.72 9.65 -24.02
CA LEU A 174 5.85 8.51 -24.30
C LEU A 174 4.81 8.81 -25.37
N ARG A 175 4.11 9.96 -25.30
CA ARG A 175 3.15 10.38 -26.34
C ARG A 175 3.80 10.46 -27.71
N ARG A 176 5.01 11.01 -27.81
CA ARG A 176 5.78 11.06 -29.05
C ARG A 176 6.12 9.65 -29.58
N ASN A 177 6.61 8.77 -28.70
CA ASN A 177 6.99 7.40 -29.09
C ASN A 177 5.79 6.57 -29.55
N HIS A 178 4.65 6.74 -28.89
CA HIS A 178 3.40 6.04 -29.17
C HIS A 178 2.58 6.73 -30.26
N LYS A 179 3.09 7.87 -30.82
CA LYS A 179 2.42 8.67 -31.87
C LYS A 179 1.00 9.11 -31.47
N LEU A 180 0.80 9.39 -30.21
CA LEU A 180 -0.43 9.98 -29.70
C LEU A 180 -0.48 11.46 -30.04
N LYS A 181 -1.68 12.01 -30.21
CA LYS A 181 -1.84 13.43 -30.57
C LYS A 181 -1.31 14.32 -29.43
N ASP A 182 -0.59 15.37 -29.79
CA ASP A 182 -0.19 16.42 -28.86
C ASP A 182 -1.42 17.24 -28.45
N GLY A 183 -2.16 16.74 -27.50
CA GLY A 183 -3.25 17.48 -26.83
C GLY A 183 -2.65 18.33 -25.69
N THR A 184 -2.87 19.63 -25.74
CA THR A 184 -2.46 20.56 -24.67
C THR A 184 -3.51 20.66 -23.57
N ASP A 185 -4.64 19.95 -23.69
CA ASP A 185 -5.74 19.99 -22.73
C ASP A 185 -5.77 18.74 -21.86
N THR A 186 -6.02 18.97 -20.56
CA THR A 186 -6.15 17.94 -19.51
C THR A 186 -7.27 16.91 -19.74
N GLN A 187 -8.06 17.05 -20.82
CA GLN A 187 -9.11 16.12 -21.22
C GLN A 187 -8.58 14.96 -22.09
N ASP A 188 -7.36 15.07 -22.64
CA ASP A 188 -6.77 14.04 -23.50
C ASP A 188 -6.01 12.94 -22.69
N ALA A 189 -5.95 13.05 -21.38
CA ALA A 189 -5.33 12.02 -20.53
C ALA A 189 -6.10 10.68 -20.53
N ASP A 190 -7.36 10.69 -20.95
CA ASP A 190 -8.19 9.48 -21.10
C ASP A 190 -7.88 8.68 -22.38
N ASP A 191 -7.15 9.28 -23.33
CA ASP A 191 -6.75 8.65 -24.60
C ASP A 191 -5.32 8.08 -24.58
N ASP A 192 -4.57 8.29 -23.48
CA ASP A 192 -3.22 7.75 -23.32
C ASP A 192 -3.27 6.23 -23.07
N ASP A 193 -2.45 5.49 -23.82
CA ASP A 193 -2.29 4.04 -23.69
C ASP A 193 -1.30 3.63 -22.59
N PHE A 194 -0.89 4.59 -21.75
CA PHE A 194 -0.03 4.42 -20.59
C PHE A 194 -0.56 5.20 -19.38
N ASN A 195 -0.09 4.84 -18.19
CA ASN A 195 -0.46 5.53 -16.95
C ASN A 195 0.79 5.80 -16.12
N ILE A 196 1.02 7.06 -15.76
CA ILE A 196 2.11 7.47 -14.88
C ILE A 196 1.52 7.80 -13.51
N ARG A 197 2.09 7.21 -12.47
CA ARG A 197 1.66 7.44 -11.07
C ARG A 197 2.85 7.77 -10.20
N SER A 198 2.75 8.84 -9.44
CA SER A 198 3.72 9.13 -8.39
C SER A 198 3.42 8.36 -7.10
N GLN A 199 4.44 8.17 -6.28
CA GLN A 199 4.26 7.60 -4.93
C GLN A 199 3.38 8.50 -4.06
N GLU A 200 3.48 9.82 -4.24
CA GLU A 200 2.68 10.81 -3.53
C GLU A 200 1.20 10.70 -3.91
N GLU A 201 0.90 10.54 -5.19
CA GLU A 201 -0.47 10.33 -5.67
C GLU A 201 -1.07 9.03 -5.09
N LEU A 202 -0.31 7.93 -5.08
CA LEU A 202 -0.74 6.69 -4.46
C LEU A 202 -1.00 6.85 -2.96
N ALA A 203 -0.11 7.56 -2.25
CA ALA A 203 -0.27 7.85 -0.83
C ALA A 203 -1.50 8.74 -0.58
N SER A 204 -1.74 9.75 -1.41
CA SER A 204 -2.91 10.64 -1.29
C SER A 204 -4.23 9.90 -1.52
N MET A 205 -4.29 9.00 -2.50
CA MET A 205 -5.45 8.14 -2.74
C MET A 205 -5.78 7.28 -1.53
N MET A 206 -4.75 6.75 -0.87
CA MET A 206 -4.93 5.93 0.33
C MET A 206 -5.39 6.74 1.53
N ASN A 207 -4.81 7.94 1.72
CA ASN A 207 -5.25 8.87 2.76
C ASN A 207 -6.72 9.25 2.55
N SER A 208 -7.12 9.55 1.32
CA SER A 208 -8.52 9.88 0.99
C SER A 208 -9.48 8.73 1.34
N THR A 209 -9.09 7.48 1.12
CA THR A 209 -9.88 6.31 1.50
C THR A 209 -10.01 6.20 3.02
N THR A 210 -8.91 6.43 3.75
CA THR A 210 -8.89 6.41 5.22
C THR A 210 -9.75 7.55 5.79
N ASP A 211 -9.69 8.74 5.20
CA ASP A 211 -10.50 9.89 5.60
C ASP A 211 -12.00 9.62 5.38
N MET A 212 -12.36 9.03 4.24
CA MET A 212 -13.75 8.62 3.97
C MET A 212 -14.25 7.61 5.00
N MET A 213 -13.44 6.60 5.35
CA MET A 213 -13.78 5.62 6.40
C MET A 213 -13.93 6.29 7.76
N THR A 214 -13.06 7.23 8.09
CA THR A 214 -13.12 7.99 9.36
C THR A 214 -14.39 8.83 9.43
N ILE A 215 -14.76 9.52 8.36
CA ILE A 215 -16.01 10.29 8.29
C ILE A 215 -17.23 9.37 8.44
N LEU A 216 -17.25 8.23 7.77
CA LEU A 216 -18.33 7.25 7.86
C LEU A 216 -18.47 6.73 9.30
N LEU A 217 -17.37 6.34 9.94
CA LEU A 217 -17.37 5.92 11.34
C LEU A 217 -17.85 7.05 12.27
N GLY A 218 -17.42 8.29 12.01
CA GLY A 218 -17.87 9.47 12.74
C GLY A 218 -19.37 9.70 12.61
N CYS A 219 -19.94 9.53 11.42
CA CYS A 219 -21.39 9.62 11.23
C CYS A 219 -22.14 8.53 11.99
N VAL A 220 -21.69 7.28 11.94
CA VAL A 220 -22.31 6.17 12.68
C VAL A 220 -22.23 6.42 14.20
N ALA A 221 -21.07 6.88 14.69
CA ALA A 221 -20.90 7.23 16.10
C ALA A 221 -21.82 8.39 16.50
N GLY A 222 -21.96 9.42 15.65
CA GLY A 222 -22.89 10.55 15.88
C GLY A 222 -24.35 10.11 15.97
N ILE A 223 -24.80 9.27 15.05
CA ILE A 223 -26.17 8.71 15.09
C ILE A 223 -26.36 7.87 16.36
N SER A 224 -25.41 7.02 16.70
CA SER A 224 -25.45 6.20 17.93
C SER A 224 -25.54 7.06 19.19
N LEU A 225 -24.82 8.18 19.23
CA LEU A 225 -24.86 9.14 20.33
C LEU A 225 -26.23 9.80 20.46
N ILE A 226 -26.86 10.20 19.34
CA ILE A 226 -28.20 10.78 19.33
C ILE A 226 -29.21 9.75 19.83
N VAL A 227 -29.17 8.51 19.35
CA VAL A 227 -30.07 7.44 19.79
C VAL A 227 -29.90 7.15 21.28
N GLY A 228 -28.63 7.09 21.75
CA GLY A 228 -28.33 6.94 23.19
C GLY A 228 -28.87 8.09 24.03
N GLY A 229 -28.72 9.33 23.54
CA GLY A 229 -29.28 10.53 24.17
C GLY A 229 -30.80 10.49 24.30
N ILE A 230 -31.49 10.06 23.25
CA ILE A 230 -32.95 9.87 23.30
C ILE A 230 -33.35 8.79 24.30
N GLY A 231 -32.55 7.70 24.41
CA GLY A 231 -32.74 6.66 25.40
C GLY A 231 -32.66 7.20 26.81
N ILE A 232 -31.61 7.99 27.12
CA ILE A 232 -31.44 8.62 28.44
C ILE A 232 -32.58 9.61 28.72
N MET A 233 -32.98 10.41 27.72
CA MET A 233 -34.10 11.34 27.84
C MET A 233 -35.38 10.63 28.23
N ASN A 234 -35.71 9.50 27.59
CA ASN A 234 -36.92 8.72 27.91
C ASN A 234 -36.88 8.15 29.32
N ILE A 235 -35.71 7.61 29.78
CA ILE A 235 -35.57 7.08 31.14
C ILE A 235 -35.75 8.20 32.16
N MET A 236 -35.12 9.36 31.94
CA MET A 236 -35.21 10.51 32.83
C MET A 236 -36.63 11.08 32.86
N TYR A 237 -37.34 11.12 31.72
CA TYR A 237 -38.73 11.56 31.68
C TYR A 237 -39.63 10.67 32.53
N VAL A 238 -39.50 9.36 32.43
CA VAL A 238 -40.24 8.39 33.25
C VAL A 238 -39.88 8.57 34.74
N SER A 239 -38.59 8.67 35.05
CA SER A 239 -38.14 8.89 36.45
C SER A 239 -38.74 10.14 37.09
N VAL A 240 -38.81 11.25 36.36
CA VAL A 240 -39.40 12.52 36.83
C VAL A 240 -40.92 12.37 37.04
N THR A 241 -41.62 11.70 36.11
CA THR A 241 -43.07 11.50 36.20
C THR A 241 -43.45 10.59 37.37
N GLU A 242 -42.69 9.51 37.61
CA GLU A 242 -42.93 8.62 38.75
C GLU A 242 -42.66 9.28 40.10
N ARG A 243 -41.67 10.20 40.18
CA ARG A 243 -41.29 10.91 41.41
C ARG A 243 -41.99 12.26 41.55
N THR A 244 -43.03 12.56 40.77
CA THR A 244 -43.72 13.87 40.81
C THR A 244 -44.23 14.23 42.19
N ARG A 245 -44.77 13.27 42.98
CA ARG A 245 -45.24 13.50 44.35
C ARG A 245 -44.10 13.85 45.31
N GLU A 246 -42.95 13.20 45.19
CA GLU A 246 -41.74 13.49 45.97
C GLU A 246 -41.19 14.88 45.64
N ILE A 247 -41.15 15.24 44.38
CA ILE A 247 -40.73 16.55 43.91
C ILE A 247 -41.64 17.63 44.45
N GLY A 248 -42.95 17.44 44.40
CA GLY A 248 -43.94 18.37 44.96
C GLY A 248 -43.78 18.56 46.46
N LEU A 249 -43.47 17.49 47.20
CA LEU A 249 -43.23 17.55 48.64
C LEU A 249 -41.95 18.34 48.98
N ARG A 250 -40.87 18.14 48.22
CA ARG A 250 -39.62 18.92 48.36
C ARG A 250 -39.84 20.40 48.08
N MET A 251 -40.57 20.74 47.03
CA MET A 251 -40.91 22.11 46.69
C MET A 251 -41.79 22.79 47.76
N SER A 252 -42.69 22.05 48.40
CA SER A 252 -43.54 22.58 49.47
C SER A 252 -42.76 22.89 50.75
N VAL A 253 -41.60 22.25 50.97
CA VAL A 253 -40.69 22.51 52.11
C VAL A 253 -39.65 23.58 51.77
N GLY A 254 -39.68 24.15 50.53
CA GLY A 254 -38.85 25.28 50.15
C GLY A 254 -37.69 24.98 49.20
N ALA A 255 -37.63 23.77 48.62
CA ALA A 255 -36.63 23.48 47.57
C ALA A 255 -36.91 24.30 46.29
N ARG A 256 -35.86 24.85 45.71
CA ARG A 256 -35.97 25.59 44.45
C ARG A 256 -36.02 24.62 43.28
N GLY A 257 -36.76 24.98 42.22
CA GLY A 257 -36.82 24.13 40.99
C GLY A 257 -35.45 23.83 40.39
N ILE A 258 -34.47 24.75 40.52
CA ILE A 258 -33.10 24.58 40.04
C ILE A 258 -32.33 23.47 40.80
N ASP A 259 -32.63 23.29 42.12
CA ASP A 259 -31.97 22.28 42.93
C ASP A 259 -32.43 20.88 42.50
N ILE A 260 -33.70 20.74 42.16
CA ILE A 260 -34.31 19.53 41.63
C ILE A 260 -33.76 19.23 40.23
N LEU A 261 -33.66 20.26 39.38
CA LEU A 261 -33.07 20.11 38.03
C LEU A 261 -31.62 19.63 38.11
N ASN A 262 -30.81 20.23 38.98
CA ASN A 262 -29.40 19.84 39.14
C ASN A 262 -29.26 18.38 39.63
N GLN A 263 -30.18 17.92 40.52
CA GLN A 263 -30.16 16.55 40.97
C GLN A 263 -30.38 15.56 39.84
N PHE A 264 -31.39 15.76 38.99
CA PHE A 264 -31.67 14.90 37.86
C PHE A 264 -30.57 15.01 36.76
N LEU A 265 -29.96 16.19 36.59
CA LEU A 265 -28.84 16.38 35.68
C LEU A 265 -27.61 15.57 36.10
N ILE A 266 -27.28 15.60 37.41
CA ILE A 266 -26.15 14.82 37.95
C ILE A 266 -26.42 13.32 37.80
N GLU A 267 -27.65 12.86 38.04
CA GLU A 267 -28.03 11.47 37.86
C GLU A 267 -27.88 11.02 36.41
N ALA A 268 -28.30 11.83 35.44
CA ALA A 268 -28.14 11.56 34.03
C ALA A 268 -26.65 11.54 33.59
N ILE A 269 -25.84 12.47 34.13
CA ILE A 269 -24.40 12.51 33.86
C ILE A 269 -23.68 11.25 34.37
N LEU A 270 -23.99 10.84 35.61
CA LEU A 270 -23.41 9.65 36.21
C LEU A 270 -23.76 8.38 35.42
N LEU A 271 -25.02 8.25 34.99
CA LEU A 271 -25.45 7.14 34.12
C LEU A 271 -24.71 7.15 32.78
N SER A 272 -24.54 8.33 32.17
CA SER A 272 -23.83 8.47 30.88
C SER A 272 -22.35 8.12 31.01
N ILE A 273 -21.69 8.57 32.08
CA ILE A 273 -20.25 8.29 32.30
C ILE A 273 -20.05 6.79 32.57
N THR A 274 -20.86 6.17 33.41
CA THR A 274 -20.73 4.74 33.70
C THR A 274 -21.00 3.90 32.47
N GLY A 275 -22.04 4.20 31.69
CA GLY A 275 -22.34 3.54 30.44
C GLY A 275 -21.22 3.74 29.38
N GLY A 276 -20.68 4.95 29.29
CA GLY A 276 -19.57 5.29 28.40
C GLY A 276 -18.27 4.51 28.72
N LEU A 277 -17.91 4.42 30.00
CA LEU A 277 -16.73 3.66 30.44
C LEU A 277 -16.87 2.16 30.14
N ILE A 278 -18.05 1.59 30.37
CA ILE A 278 -18.33 0.19 30.00
C ILE A 278 -18.24 0.01 28.48
N GLY A 279 -18.84 0.93 27.73
CA GLY A 279 -18.80 0.88 26.26
C GLY A 279 -17.37 0.95 25.68
N VAL A 280 -16.53 1.85 26.21
CA VAL A 280 -15.11 1.94 25.84
C VAL A 280 -14.36 0.66 26.22
N GLY A 281 -14.59 0.14 27.43
CA GLY A 281 -13.96 -1.10 27.88
C GLY A 281 -14.30 -2.30 26.99
N LEU A 282 -15.56 -2.44 26.59
CA LEU A 282 -16.01 -3.48 25.67
C LEU A 282 -15.45 -3.26 24.25
N GLY A 283 -15.41 -2.01 23.76
CA GLY A 283 -14.87 -1.68 22.44
C GLY A 283 -13.39 -1.99 22.33
N VAL A 284 -12.58 -1.62 23.32
CA VAL A 284 -11.15 -1.95 23.37
C VAL A 284 -10.95 -3.45 23.52
N GLY A 285 -11.73 -4.14 24.35
CA GLY A 285 -11.63 -5.59 24.55
C GLY A 285 -12.01 -6.41 23.30
N ALA A 286 -12.90 -5.89 22.46
CA ALA A 286 -13.27 -6.53 21.19
C ALA A 286 -12.27 -6.24 20.05
N SER A 287 -11.44 -5.20 20.20
CA SER A 287 -10.42 -4.80 19.22
C SER A 287 -9.10 -5.60 19.38
N TYR A 288 -8.91 -6.29 20.51
CA TYR A 288 -7.79 -7.21 20.77
C TYR A 288 -8.20 -8.65 20.50
#